data_e9263ed2b494d36f4b811d689747661a
#
_entry.id   e9263ed2b494d36f4b811d689747661a
#
_cell.length_a   1.000
_cell.length_b   1.000
_cell.length_c   1.000
_cell.angle_alpha   90.00
_cell.angle_beta   90.00
_cell.angle_gamma   90.00
#
_symmetry.space_group_name_H-M   'P 1'
#
loop_
_entity.id
_entity.type
_entity.pdbx_description
1 polymer ?
#
loop_
_entity_poly.entity_id
_entity_poly.type
_entity_poly.pdbx_seq_one_letter_code
_entity_poly.pdbx_strand_id
1 'polypeptide(L)'
;MALNSSEFRKAMGAFATGVTIITVDLEGEVHGMTANAFTSVSLDPMLVLVCVDHSTRTHAHLHTKKRFGINVLCEDQRAISEYYARPERTHEHAEAEAGARFERTRHGTPVLQGALAYLECRLESVQEAGDHSIFIAEVEDVVLLDGDPLLFFRGRYRKVGAEVGN
;
A
#
# COMPACT_ATOMS: atom_id res chain seq x y z
N MET A 1 9.68 -33.28 -3.81
CA MET A 1 10.09 -32.19 -4.72
C MET A 1 10.28 -30.92 -3.89
N ALA A 2 11.39 -30.20 -4.02
CA ALA A 2 11.60 -28.97 -3.26
C ALA A 2 10.68 -27.87 -3.81
N LEU A 3 10.02 -27.13 -2.92
CA LEU A 3 9.21 -25.98 -3.26
C LEU A 3 10.08 -24.91 -3.94
N ASN A 4 9.64 -24.36 -5.06
CA ASN A 4 10.34 -23.27 -5.74
C ASN A 4 9.55 -21.94 -5.64
N SER A 5 10.25 -20.83 -5.82
CA SER A 5 9.67 -19.50 -5.68
C SER A 5 8.52 -19.21 -6.68
N SER A 6 8.52 -19.83 -7.85
CA SER A 6 7.45 -19.68 -8.85
C SER A 6 6.15 -20.33 -8.39
N GLU A 7 6.24 -21.54 -7.83
CA GLU A 7 5.06 -22.26 -7.28
C GLU A 7 4.51 -21.51 -6.08
N PHE A 8 5.38 -21.05 -5.19
CA PHE A 8 4.98 -20.22 -4.04
C PHE A 8 4.23 -18.96 -4.50
N ARG A 9 4.78 -18.20 -5.46
CA ARG A 9 4.12 -16.99 -6.01
C ARG A 9 2.75 -17.31 -6.64
N LYS A 10 2.63 -18.42 -7.36
CA LYS A 10 1.34 -18.86 -7.93
C LYS A 10 0.31 -19.15 -6.85
N ALA A 11 0.72 -19.83 -5.77
CA ALA A 11 -0.15 -20.13 -4.64
C ALA A 11 -0.60 -18.84 -3.95
N MET A 12 0.33 -17.92 -3.64
CA MET A 12 0.00 -16.62 -3.05
C MET A 12 -0.87 -15.76 -3.97
N GLY A 13 -0.67 -15.84 -5.28
CA GLY A 13 -1.51 -15.17 -6.27
C GLY A 13 -2.97 -15.65 -6.29
N ALA A 14 -3.28 -16.82 -5.72
CA ALA A 14 -4.65 -17.30 -5.58
C ALA A 14 -5.41 -16.62 -4.41
N PHE A 15 -4.71 -15.93 -3.52
CA PHE A 15 -5.29 -15.10 -2.49
C PHE A 15 -5.54 -13.70 -3.05
N ALA A 16 -6.80 -13.39 -3.38
CA ALA A 16 -7.19 -12.08 -3.88
C ALA A 16 -7.00 -11.01 -2.80
N THR A 17 -6.40 -9.87 -3.16
CA THR A 17 -6.17 -8.76 -2.24
C THR A 17 -6.74 -7.47 -2.79
N GLY A 18 -6.94 -6.48 -1.93
CA GLY A 18 -6.93 -5.08 -2.33
C GLY A 18 -5.55 -4.63 -2.80
N VAL A 19 -5.45 -3.39 -3.22
CA VAL A 19 -4.20 -2.74 -3.63
C VAL A 19 -4.04 -1.45 -2.85
N THR A 20 -2.86 -1.18 -2.33
CA THR A 20 -2.55 0.04 -1.59
C THR A 20 -1.38 0.80 -2.19
N ILE A 21 -1.34 2.11 -1.95
CA ILE A 21 -0.12 2.92 -2.09
C ILE A 21 0.35 3.31 -0.69
N ILE A 22 1.57 2.89 -0.35
CA ILE A 22 2.28 3.38 0.83
C ILE A 22 2.89 4.73 0.48
N THR A 23 2.64 5.76 1.26
CA THR A 23 3.14 7.12 1.03
C THR A 23 3.99 7.61 2.19
N VAL A 24 5.11 8.24 1.88
CA VAL A 24 6.02 8.86 2.86
C VAL A 24 6.35 10.28 2.41
N ASP A 25 6.39 11.21 3.36
CA ASP A 25 6.89 12.55 3.10
C ASP A 25 8.42 12.59 3.13
N LEU A 26 9.01 13.08 2.05
CA LEU A 26 10.45 13.32 1.92
C LEU A 26 10.71 14.81 1.73
N GLU A 27 10.66 15.58 2.83
CA GLU A 27 10.95 17.01 2.82
C GLU A 27 10.04 17.83 1.86
N GLY A 28 8.76 17.45 1.82
CA GLY A 28 7.76 18.08 0.95
C GLY A 28 7.49 17.31 -0.33
N GLU A 29 8.33 16.37 -0.73
CA GLU A 29 8.07 15.47 -1.85
C GLU A 29 7.36 14.20 -1.39
N VAL A 30 6.52 13.65 -2.27
CA VAL A 30 5.82 12.39 -2.02
C VAL A 30 6.64 11.22 -2.54
N HIS A 31 7.01 10.30 -1.67
CA HIS A 31 7.44 8.97 -2.08
C HIS A 31 6.27 8.01 -1.96
N GLY A 32 5.98 7.26 -3.03
CA GLY A 32 4.92 6.26 -3.06
C GLY A 32 5.41 4.89 -3.51
N MET A 33 4.78 3.82 -3.02
CA MET A 33 5.02 2.45 -3.45
C MET A 33 3.73 1.66 -3.45
N THR A 34 3.44 0.95 -4.53
CA THR A 34 2.34 0.00 -4.60
C THR A 34 2.65 -1.24 -3.76
N ALA A 35 1.72 -1.61 -2.90
CA ALA A 35 1.80 -2.81 -2.08
C ALA A 35 0.43 -3.46 -1.90
N ASN A 36 0.40 -4.79 -1.89
CA ASN A 36 -0.77 -5.57 -1.50
C ASN A 36 -0.52 -6.43 -0.24
N ALA A 37 0.69 -6.45 0.27
CA ALA A 37 1.06 -7.10 1.52
C ALA A 37 0.70 -6.22 2.72
N PHE A 38 -0.59 -6.01 2.94
CA PHE A 38 -1.18 -5.19 3.97
C PHE A 38 -2.30 -5.95 4.69
N THR A 39 -2.38 -5.82 6.01
CA THR A 39 -3.49 -6.35 6.80
C THR A 39 -3.67 -5.63 8.14
N SER A 40 -4.88 -5.70 8.69
CA SER A 40 -5.15 -5.33 10.09
C SER A 40 -4.53 -6.34 11.05
N VAL A 41 -4.07 -5.88 12.21
CA VAL A 41 -3.42 -6.70 13.25
C VAL A 41 -4.20 -6.69 14.56
N SER A 42 -4.62 -5.51 15.04
CA SER A 42 -5.27 -5.34 16.33
C SER A 42 -6.29 -4.21 16.29
N LEU A 43 -7.30 -4.30 17.18
CA LEU A 43 -8.29 -3.23 17.37
C LEU A 43 -7.98 -2.38 18.61
N ASP A 44 -7.22 -2.91 19.56
CA ASP A 44 -6.83 -2.19 20.78
C ASP A 44 -5.40 -2.60 21.21
N PRO A 45 -4.39 -1.75 20.92
CA PRO A 45 -4.44 -0.57 20.05
C PRO A 45 -4.75 -0.92 18.59
N MET A 46 -5.18 0.07 17.79
CA MET A 46 -5.46 -0.11 16.39
C MET A 46 -4.15 -0.26 15.60
N LEU A 47 -3.82 -1.49 15.23
CA LEU A 47 -2.58 -1.81 14.52
C LEU A 47 -2.85 -2.41 13.14
N VAL A 48 -1.97 -2.05 12.22
CA VAL A 48 -1.86 -2.63 10.89
C VAL A 48 -0.43 -3.07 10.63
N LEU A 49 -0.23 -3.92 9.63
CA LEU A 49 1.10 -4.24 9.13
C LEU A 49 1.20 -4.12 7.62
N VAL A 50 2.42 -3.82 7.16
CA VAL A 50 2.83 -3.92 5.76
C VAL A 50 4.14 -4.68 5.67
N CYS A 51 4.29 -5.52 4.63
CA CYS A 51 5.55 -6.20 4.33
C CYS A 51 6.26 -5.47 3.20
N VAL A 52 7.52 -5.11 3.40
CA VAL A 52 8.29 -4.33 2.44
C VAL A 52 9.65 -4.99 2.19
N ASP A 53 9.95 -5.20 0.91
CA ASP A 53 11.21 -5.79 0.45
C ASP A 53 12.41 -4.90 0.80
N HIS A 54 13.48 -5.49 1.31
CA HIS A 54 14.72 -4.80 1.73
C HIS A 54 15.37 -4.01 0.60
N SER A 55 15.21 -4.42 -0.66
CA SER A 55 15.81 -3.76 -1.82
C SER A 55 15.12 -2.46 -2.21
N THR A 56 13.93 -2.16 -1.66
CA THR A 56 13.15 -0.98 -2.03
C THR A 56 13.60 0.27 -1.28
N ARG A 57 13.50 1.43 -1.92
CA ARG A 57 13.74 2.72 -1.26
C ARG A 57 12.72 2.97 -0.12
N THR A 58 11.50 2.48 -0.28
CA THR A 58 10.43 2.59 0.72
C THR A 58 10.84 1.95 2.05
N HIS A 59 11.53 0.81 2.02
CA HIS A 59 12.04 0.15 3.22
C HIS A 59 12.91 1.11 4.07
N ALA A 60 13.90 1.75 3.45
CA ALA A 60 14.77 2.71 4.14
C ALA A 60 13.98 3.94 4.64
N HIS A 61 13.02 4.44 3.86
CA HIS A 61 12.21 5.59 4.24
C HIS A 61 11.30 5.29 5.44
N LEU A 62 10.69 4.13 5.51
CA LEU A 62 9.85 3.73 6.66
C LEU A 62 10.67 3.63 7.95
N HIS A 63 11.89 3.11 7.89
CA HIS A 63 12.79 3.09 9.05
C HIS A 63 13.14 4.49 9.56
N THR A 64 13.31 5.46 8.65
CA THR A 64 13.80 6.80 8.98
C THR A 64 12.67 7.72 9.42
N LYS A 65 11.57 7.76 8.67
CA LYS A 65 10.49 8.75 8.84
C LYS A 65 9.50 8.40 9.94
N LYS A 66 9.34 7.12 10.28
CA LYS A 66 8.45 6.62 11.36
C LYS A 66 6.96 6.95 11.18
N ARG A 67 6.58 7.70 10.16
CA ARG A 67 5.21 8.08 9.83
C ARG A 67 4.98 7.89 8.35
N PHE A 68 3.85 7.29 7.98
CA PHE A 68 3.50 7.00 6.59
C PHE A 68 1.99 6.88 6.42
N GLY A 69 1.54 7.01 5.18
CA GLY A 69 0.16 6.78 4.78
C GLY A 69 -0.04 5.43 4.11
N ILE A 70 -1.20 4.83 4.29
CA ILE A 70 -1.68 3.70 3.52
C ILE A 70 -2.95 4.14 2.81
N ASN A 71 -2.91 4.16 1.48
CA ASN A 71 -4.03 4.58 0.65
C ASN A 71 -4.60 3.34 -0.05
N VAL A 72 -5.81 2.93 0.28
CA VAL A 72 -6.51 1.82 -0.37
C VAL A 72 -7.09 2.33 -1.68
N LEU A 73 -6.68 1.73 -2.80
CA LEU A 73 -7.09 2.19 -4.13
C LEU A 73 -8.52 1.78 -4.46
N CYS A 74 -9.25 2.70 -5.10
CA CYS A 74 -10.52 2.38 -5.74
C CYS A 74 -10.31 1.87 -7.18
N GLU A 75 -11.33 1.28 -7.77
CA GLU A 75 -11.26 0.50 -9.01
C GLU A 75 -10.78 1.28 -10.24
N ASP A 76 -10.93 2.58 -10.27
CA ASP A 76 -10.48 3.46 -11.34
C ASP A 76 -9.03 3.94 -11.20
N GLN A 77 -8.35 3.62 -10.08
CA GLN A 77 -6.98 4.03 -9.79
C GLN A 77 -5.90 3.02 -10.24
N ARG A 78 -6.23 2.15 -11.21
CA ARG A 78 -5.28 1.17 -11.75
C ARG A 78 -4.00 1.82 -12.28
N ALA A 79 -4.11 2.93 -13.02
CA ALA A 79 -2.94 3.64 -13.57
C ALA A 79 -1.98 4.10 -12.46
N ILE A 80 -2.51 4.55 -11.32
CA ILE A 80 -1.73 4.94 -10.14
C ILE A 80 -0.99 3.74 -9.56
N SER A 81 -1.68 2.59 -9.44
CA SER A 81 -1.06 1.35 -8.97
C SER A 81 0.09 0.91 -9.88
N GLU A 82 -0.12 0.91 -11.20
CA GLU A 82 0.91 0.53 -12.18
C GLU A 82 2.10 1.50 -12.15
N TYR A 83 1.85 2.78 -11.97
CA TYR A 83 2.91 3.80 -11.87
C TYR A 83 3.81 3.55 -10.66
N TYR A 84 3.24 3.44 -9.46
CA TYR A 84 3.99 3.25 -8.22
C TYR A 84 4.55 1.84 -8.01
N ALA A 85 4.20 0.88 -8.86
CA ALA A 85 4.84 -0.43 -8.92
C ALA A 85 6.19 -0.43 -9.66
N ARG A 86 6.51 0.64 -10.41
CA ARG A 86 7.78 0.74 -11.17
C ARG A 86 8.94 1.12 -10.24
N PRO A 87 10.15 0.53 -10.42
CA PRO A 87 11.33 0.86 -9.61
C PRO A 87 11.82 2.31 -9.79
N GLU A 88 11.70 2.85 -11.01
CA GLU A 88 12.28 4.15 -11.43
C GLU A 88 11.27 5.30 -11.42
N ARG A 89 10.18 5.16 -10.66
CA ARG A 89 9.18 6.23 -10.54
C ARG A 89 9.71 7.45 -9.82
N THR A 90 9.32 8.63 -10.29
CA THR A 90 9.50 9.90 -9.58
C THR A 90 8.13 10.49 -9.30
N HIS A 91 7.99 11.18 -8.16
CA HIS A 91 6.72 11.83 -7.83
C HIS A 91 6.36 12.94 -8.84
N GLU A 92 7.36 13.63 -9.37
CA GLU A 92 7.22 14.75 -10.30
C GLU A 92 6.34 14.46 -11.54
N HIS A 93 6.35 13.21 -12.01
CA HIS A 93 5.58 12.81 -13.18
C HIS A 93 4.28 12.04 -12.84
N ALA A 94 4.03 11.75 -11.58
CA ALA A 94 2.92 10.89 -11.16
C ALA A 94 1.54 11.47 -11.50
N GLU A 95 1.36 12.80 -11.39
CA GLU A 95 0.11 13.45 -11.78
C GLU A 95 -0.09 13.38 -13.30
N ALA A 96 0.94 13.71 -14.08
CA ALA A 96 0.85 13.74 -15.54
C ALA A 96 0.69 12.34 -16.16
N GLU A 97 1.40 11.32 -15.64
CA GLU A 97 1.38 9.96 -16.18
C GLU A 97 0.25 9.08 -15.65
N ALA A 98 -0.19 9.30 -14.42
CA ALA A 98 -1.14 8.42 -13.74
C ALA A 98 -2.31 9.15 -13.08
N GLY A 99 -2.34 10.49 -13.11
CA GLY A 99 -3.37 11.28 -12.44
C GLY A 99 -3.28 11.28 -10.91
N ALA A 100 -2.14 10.90 -10.35
CA ALA A 100 -1.96 10.81 -8.90
C ALA A 100 -1.80 12.21 -8.30
N ARG A 101 -2.79 12.63 -7.50
CA ARG A 101 -2.79 13.89 -6.77
C ARG A 101 -2.78 13.62 -5.28
N PHE A 102 -2.03 14.43 -4.52
CA PHE A 102 -1.88 14.25 -3.09
C PHE A 102 -2.27 15.51 -2.33
N GLU A 103 -2.93 15.28 -1.20
CA GLU A 103 -3.10 16.26 -0.14
C GLU A 103 -2.19 15.91 1.04
N ARG A 104 -2.20 16.73 2.08
CA ARG A 104 -1.40 16.51 3.28
C ARG A 104 -2.30 16.48 4.52
N THR A 105 -2.04 15.53 5.41
CA THR A 105 -2.66 15.53 6.74
C THR A 105 -2.10 16.69 7.58
N ARG A 106 -2.69 16.90 8.75
CA ARG A 106 -2.15 17.84 9.75
C ARG A 106 -0.70 17.55 10.17
N HIS A 107 -0.25 16.29 10.04
CA HIS A 107 1.13 15.88 10.33
C HIS A 107 2.04 15.88 9.10
N GLY A 108 1.55 16.33 7.95
CA GLY A 108 2.30 16.40 6.71
C GLY A 108 2.36 15.11 5.90
N THR A 109 1.68 14.04 6.33
CA THR A 109 1.67 12.76 5.61
C THR A 109 0.89 12.87 4.32
N PRO A 110 1.44 12.41 3.17
CA PRO A 110 0.74 12.50 1.89
C PRO A 110 -0.46 11.55 1.82
N VAL A 111 -1.61 12.09 1.41
CA VAL A 111 -2.87 11.37 1.17
C VAL A 111 -3.19 11.41 -0.32
N LEU A 112 -3.40 10.26 -0.93
CA LEU A 112 -3.83 10.16 -2.32
C LEU A 112 -5.30 10.57 -2.45
N GLN A 113 -5.58 11.56 -3.29
CA GLN A 113 -6.95 11.97 -3.59
C GLN A 113 -7.75 10.84 -4.23
N GLY A 114 -9.00 10.67 -3.81
CA GLY A 114 -9.91 9.66 -4.34
C GLY A 114 -9.59 8.22 -3.93
N ALA A 115 -8.63 7.99 -3.03
CA ALA A 115 -8.44 6.66 -2.44
C ALA A 115 -9.69 6.25 -1.66
N LEU A 116 -10.07 4.97 -1.76
CA LEU A 116 -11.25 4.43 -1.08
C LEU A 116 -11.16 4.53 0.44
N ALA A 117 -9.95 4.31 0.97
CA ALA A 117 -9.64 4.56 2.36
C ALA A 117 -8.22 5.08 2.50
N TYR A 118 -8.00 5.87 3.52
CA TYR A 118 -6.68 6.36 3.91
C TYR A 118 -6.46 6.12 5.41
N LEU A 119 -5.29 5.58 5.74
CA LEU A 119 -4.85 5.40 7.13
C LEU A 119 -3.55 6.17 7.33
N GLU A 120 -3.52 7.06 8.31
CA GLU A 120 -2.28 7.67 8.78
C GLU A 120 -1.68 6.79 9.88
N CYS A 121 -0.43 6.37 9.67
CA CYS A 121 0.22 5.37 10.49
C CYS A 121 1.49 5.91 11.14
N ARG A 122 1.68 5.56 12.42
CA ARG A 122 2.92 5.77 13.17
C ARG A 122 3.59 4.43 13.43
N LEU A 123 4.83 4.27 12.99
CA LEU A 123 5.59 3.04 13.14
C LEU A 123 5.77 2.67 14.63
N GLU A 124 5.37 1.47 15.00
CA GLU A 124 5.53 0.91 16.35
C GLU A 124 6.73 -0.05 16.43
N SER A 125 6.83 -0.97 15.48
CA SER A 125 7.90 -1.98 15.48
C SER A 125 8.19 -2.49 14.08
N VAL A 126 9.38 -3.06 13.92
CA VAL A 126 9.82 -3.71 12.69
C VAL A 126 10.32 -5.11 13.03
N GLN A 127 9.86 -6.09 12.26
CA GLN A 127 10.27 -7.48 12.36
C GLN A 127 10.97 -7.91 11.07
N GLU A 128 12.21 -8.36 11.17
CA GLU A 128 12.93 -8.94 10.03
C GLU A 128 12.34 -10.31 9.66
N ALA A 129 12.07 -10.51 8.38
CA ALA A 129 11.40 -11.71 7.88
C ALA A 129 11.90 -12.11 6.48
N GLY A 130 13.04 -12.80 6.40
CA GLY A 130 13.64 -13.23 5.14
C GLY A 130 14.20 -12.05 4.32
N ASP A 131 13.69 -11.85 3.10
CA ASP A 131 14.04 -10.74 2.20
C ASP A 131 13.14 -9.50 2.37
N HIS A 132 12.22 -9.54 3.35
CA HIS A 132 11.31 -8.45 3.72
C HIS A 132 11.44 -8.09 5.19
N SER A 133 10.95 -6.89 5.53
CA SER A 133 10.61 -6.54 6.92
C SER A 133 9.11 -6.34 7.05
N ILE A 134 8.56 -6.75 8.18
CA ILE A 134 7.18 -6.50 8.60
C ILE A 134 7.18 -5.21 9.42
N PHE A 135 6.56 -4.16 8.91
CA PHE A 135 6.37 -2.90 9.60
C PHE A 135 5.00 -2.90 10.27
N ILE A 136 4.99 -2.91 11.60
CA ILE A 136 3.76 -2.82 12.40
C ILE A 136 3.60 -1.35 12.82
N ALA A 137 2.42 -0.79 12.59
CA ALA A 137 2.15 0.61 12.87
C ALA A 137 0.80 0.81 13.53
N GLU A 138 0.74 1.79 14.41
CA GLU A 138 -0.49 2.28 15.01
C GLU A 138 -1.18 3.22 14.03
N VAL A 139 -2.49 3.05 13.85
CA VAL A 139 -3.33 3.91 13.03
C VAL A 139 -3.80 5.09 13.87
N GLU A 140 -3.40 6.30 13.50
CA GLU A 140 -3.72 7.54 14.23
C GLU A 140 -4.89 8.32 13.62
N ASP A 141 -5.16 8.12 12.32
CA ASP A 141 -6.27 8.75 11.61
C ASP A 141 -6.74 7.89 10.44
N VAL A 142 -8.03 7.96 10.14
CA VAL A 142 -8.68 7.20 9.06
C VAL A 142 -9.65 8.10 8.31
N VAL A 143 -9.59 8.05 6.98
CA VAL A 143 -10.62 8.59 6.10
C VAL A 143 -11.18 7.45 5.26
N LEU A 144 -12.49 7.38 5.14
CA LEU A 144 -13.19 6.38 4.33
C LEU A 144 -14.11 7.08 3.33
N LEU A 145 -14.03 6.69 2.07
CA LEU A 145 -14.89 7.15 0.99
C LEU A 145 -15.74 5.99 0.45
N ASP A 146 -16.84 6.30 -0.18
CA ASP A 146 -17.67 5.32 -0.87
C ASP A 146 -17.04 4.91 -2.20
N GLY A 147 -17.24 3.65 -2.60
CA GLY A 147 -16.76 3.12 -3.87
C GLY A 147 -16.37 1.65 -3.80
N ASP A 148 -15.90 1.12 -4.92
CA ASP A 148 -15.43 -0.24 -5.05
C ASP A 148 -13.90 -0.30 -5.08
N PRO A 149 -13.28 -1.30 -4.42
CA PRO A 149 -11.83 -1.42 -4.36
C PRO A 149 -11.24 -1.94 -5.67
N LEU A 150 -10.01 -1.50 -5.97
CA LEU A 150 -9.15 -2.17 -6.93
C LEU A 150 -8.66 -3.47 -6.33
N LEU A 151 -8.88 -4.59 -7.03
CA LEU A 151 -8.43 -5.92 -6.61
C LEU A 151 -7.25 -6.41 -7.45
N PHE A 152 -6.43 -7.26 -6.83
CA PHE A 152 -5.34 -7.97 -7.50
C PHE A 152 -5.46 -9.47 -7.24
N PHE A 153 -5.53 -10.25 -8.33
CA PHE A 153 -5.71 -11.70 -8.29
C PHE A 153 -4.98 -12.36 -9.44
N ARG A 154 -4.14 -13.35 -9.14
CA ARG A 154 -3.34 -14.11 -10.10
C ARG A 154 -2.58 -13.21 -11.11
N GLY A 155 -1.92 -12.16 -10.58
CA GLY A 155 -1.11 -11.25 -11.36
C GLY A 155 -1.90 -10.26 -12.24
N ARG A 156 -3.22 -10.10 -12.01
CA ARG A 156 -4.08 -9.21 -12.79
C ARG A 156 -4.96 -8.35 -11.88
N TYR A 157 -5.20 -7.13 -12.31
CA TYR A 157 -6.19 -6.27 -11.68
C TYR A 157 -7.61 -6.79 -11.95
N ARG A 158 -8.47 -6.66 -10.96
CA ARG A 158 -9.86 -7.09 -10.96
C ARG A 158 -10.75 -6.06 -10.31
N LYS A 159 -12.05 -6.19 -10.52
CA LYS A 159 -13.12 -5.46 -9.85
C LYS A 159 -13.92 -6.40 -8.96
N VAL A 160 -14.63 -5.83 -7.98
CA VAL A 160 -15.62 -6.57 -7.21
C VAL A 160 -16.73 -7.01 -8.15
N GLY A 161 -17.13 -8.26 -8.05
CA GLY A 161 -18.27 -8.81 -8.78
C GLY A 161 -19.56 -8.77 -7.95
N ALA A 162 -20.57 -9.50 -8.41
CA ALA A 162 -21.81 -9.66 -7.67
C ALA A 162 -21.57 -10.38 -6.33
N GLU A 163 -22.38 -10.03 -5.33
CA GLU A 163 -22.38 -10.76 -4.06
C GLU A 163 -22.68 -12.25 -4.29
N VAL A 164 -21.99 -13.09 -3.54
CA VAL A 164 -22.32 -14.53 -3.51
C VAL A 164 -23.58 -14.65 -2.67
N GLY A 165 -24.69 -15.00 -3.30
CA GLY A 165 -25.98 -15.15 -2.63
C GLY A 165 -25.96 -16.22 -1.53
N ASN A 166 -26.77 -16.02 -0.51
CA ASN A 166 -27.08 -17.02 0.52
C ASN A 166 -27.89 -18.17 -0.06
#